data_38cc599f1e5a7899cf5261e2a063c4bf
#
_entry.id   38cc599f1e5a7899cf5261e2a063c4bf
#
_cell.length_a   1.000
_cell.length_b   1.000
_cell.length_c   1.000
_cell.angle_alpha   90.00
_cell.angle_beta   90.00
_cell.angle_gamma   90.00
#
_symmetry.space_group_name_H-M   'P 1'
#
loop_
_entity.id
_entity.type
_entity.pdbx_description
1 polymer ?
#
loop_
_entity_poly.entity_id
_entity_poly.type
_entity_poly.pdbx_seq_one_letter_code
_entity_poly.pdbx_strand_id
1 'polypeptide(L)'
;MHRLAPPIDAVDWLNTPEPVRLEDLRGKVVCVAFLQRLCPGCSHYALPQARRVAETFTSGEVAVLGVHSVFEHHDQQSDRAGLTKWLAEHGCRFPVAVDAPSADTTAPRTMTAFNLQGTPSLVLVDRLGRMRMRRFGPVSDMMLGAEIMALLLEPATAA
;
A
#
# COMPACT_ATOMS: atom_id res chain seq x y z
N MET A 1 1.33 -6.91 21.56
CA MET A 1 0.47 -7.70 20.67
C MET A 1 0.20 -6.87 19.41
N HIS A 2 0.53 -7.37 18.20
CA HIS A 2 0.31 -6.62 16.97
C HIS A 2 -1.16 -6.66 16.57
N ARG A 3 -1.70 -5.49 16.18
CA ARG A 3 -3.09 -5.33 15.77
C ARG A 3 -3.29 -5.85 14.35
N LEU A 4 -4.44 -6.46 14.07
CA LEU A 4 -4.84 -6.77 12.70
C LEU A 4 -4.87 -5.49 11.84
N ALA A 5 -4.40 -5.60 10.61
CA ALA A 5 -4.53 -4.52 9.64
C ALA A 5 -6.02 -4.28 9.37
N PRO A 6 -6.47 -3.01 9.37
CA PRO A 6 -7.85 -2.70 9.02
C PRO A 6 -8.09 -3.00 7.53
N PRO A 7 -9.34 -3.19 7.11
CA PRO A 7 -9.66 -3.38 5.70
C PRO A 7 -9.33 -2.12 4.88
N ILE A 8 -9.08 -2.32 3.59
CA ILE A 8 -8.95 -1.22 2.62
C ILE A 8 -10.36 -0.85 2.17
N ASP A 9 -10.78 0.38 2.48
CA ASP A 9 -12.07 0.95 2.07
C ASP A 9 -11.83 1.79 0.79
N ALA A 10 -12.11 1.20 -0.36
CA ALA A 10 -11.83 1.79 -1.66
C ALA A 10 -13.10 2.00 -2.48
N VAL A 11 -13.15 3.10 -3.22
CA VAL A 11 -14.24 3.39 -4.17
C VAL A 11 -13.96 2.85 -5.57
N ASP A 12 -12.70 2.53 -5.88
CA ASP A 12 -12.27 1.96 -7.16
C ASP A 12 -10.96 1.20 -7.01
N TRP A 13 -10.66 0.35 -7.98
CA TRP A 13 -9.41 -0.39 -8.07
C TRP A 13 -8.85 -0.34 -9.49
N LEU A 14 -7.52 -0.24 -9.60
CA LEU A 14 -6.76 -0.28 -10.85
C LEU A 14 -5.81 -1.47 -10.83
N ASN A 15 -5.43 -1.95 -12.02
CA ASN A 15 -4.51 -3.08 -12.22
C ASN A 15 -4.99 -4.42 -11.62
N THR A 16 -6.27 -4.55 -11.39
CA THR A 16 -6.90 -5.79 -10.93
C THR A 16 -8.33 -5.88 -11.43
N PRO A 17 -8.84 -7.07 -11.79
CA PRO A 17 -10.21 -7.24 -12.25
C PRO A 17 -11.23 -7.10 -11.11
N GLU A 18 -10.82 -7.38 -9.87
CA GLU A 18 -11.68 -7.36 -8.68
C GLU A 18 -11.02 -6.67 -7.51
N PRO A 19 -11.80 -6.13 -6.55
CA PRO A 19 -11.27 -5.58 -5.31
C PRO A 19 -10.43 -6.60 -4.55
N VAL A 20 -9.29 -6.15 -4.00
CA VAL A 20 -8.41 -7.00 -3.19
C VAL A 20 -8.73 -6.84 -1.71
N ARG A 21 -8.96 -7.95 -1.03
CA ARG A 21 -9.22 -7.98 0.41
C ARG A 21 -7.98 -8.49 1.14
N LEU A 22 -7.59 -7.83 2.21
CA LEU A 22 -6.43 -8.25 3.01
C LEU A 22 -6.63 -9.65 3.63
N GLU A 23 -7.87 -10.03 3.90
CA GLU A 23 -8.20 -11.36 4.42
C GLU A 23 -7.83 -12.47 3.43
N ASP A 24 -7.97 -12.23 2.13
CA ASP A 24 -7.66 -13.19 1.07
C ASP A 24 -6.14 -13.32 0.83
N LEU A 25 -5.35 -12.44 1.43
CA LEU A 25 -3.88 -12.45 1.35
C LEU A 25 -3.20 -13.12 2.56
N ARG A 26 -3.97 -13.77 3.43
CA ARG A 26 -3.40 -14.56 4.53
C ARG A 26 -2.40 -15.59 4.00
N GLY A 27 -1.33 -15.79 4.74
CA GLY A 27 -0.21 -16.64 4.31
C GLY A 27 0.88 -15.91 3.54
N LYS A 28 0.61 -14.69 3.06
CA LYS A 28 1.61 -13.80 2.41
C LYS A 28 1.96 -12.62 3.30
N VAL A 29 3.16 -12.10 3.16
CA VAL A 29 3.49 -10.75 3.62
C VAL A 29 2.86 -9.75 2.66
N VAL A 30 2.23 -8.70 3.17
CA VAL A 30 1.63 -7.66 2.32
C VAL A 30 2.39 -6.35 2.53
N CYS A 31 2.90 -5.81 1.43
CA CYS A 31 3.54 -4.50 1.37
C CYS A 31 2.54 -3.50 0.78
N VAL A 32 2.07 -2.55 1.58
CA VAL A 32 1.09 -1.55 1.16
C VAL A 32 1.74 -0.18 1.09
N ALA A 33 1.76 0.41 -0.11
CA ALA A 33 2.27 1.76 -0.35
C ALA A 33 1.11 2.76 -0.47
N PHE A 34 1.04 3.69 0.47
CA PHE A 34 0.08 4.81 0.44
C PHE A 34 0.69 5.98 -0.31
N LEU A 35 0.02 6.44 -1.34
CA LEU A 35 0.56 7.31 -2.38
C LEU A 35 -0.43 8.42 -2.75
N GLN A 36 0.10 9.52 -3.29
CA GLN A 36 -0.65 10.51 -4.05
C GLN A 36 0.09 10.83 -5.35
N ARG A 37 -0.66 11.04 -6.43
CA ARG A 37 -0.11 11.34 -7.76
C ARG A 37 0.77 12.59 -7.77
N LEU A 38 0.36 13.66 -7.08
CA LEU A 38 1.09 14.93 -7.01
C LEU A 38 2.14 15.00 -5.89
N CYS A 39 2.36 13.91 -5.17
CA CYS A 39 3.37 13.84 -4.12
C CYS A 39 4.73 13.47 -4.72
N PRO A 40 5.75 14.37 -4.69
CA PRO A 40 7.07 14.08 -5.27
C PRO A 40 7.76 12.87 -4.66
N GLY A 41 7.67 12.69 -3.34
CA GLY A 41 8.22 11.52 -2.65
C GLY A 41 7.57 10.20 -3.09
N CYS A 42 6.28 10.24 -3.45
CA CYS A 42 5.56 9.09 -3.98
C CYS A 42 6.09 8.67 -5.36
N SER A 43 6.29 9.64 -6.25
CA SER A 43 6.80 9.38 -7.60
C SER A 43 8.27 8.97 -7.62
N HIS A 44 9.12 9.63 -6.83
CA HIS A 44 10.57 9.44 -6.88
C HIS A 44 11.07 8.28 -6.00
N TYR A 45 10.35 7.95 -4.91
CA TYR A 45 10.82 6.94 -3.95
C TYR A 45 9.84 5.79 -3.76
N ALA A 46 8.62 6.08 -3.31
CA ALA A 46 7.74 5.04 -2.80
C ALA A 46 7.20 4.10 -3.89
N LEU A 47 6.74 4.65 -5.02
CA LEU A 47 6.23 3.83 -6.13
C LEU A 47 7.32 2.99 -6.79
N PRO A 48 8.52 3.55 -7.12
CA PRO A 48 9.64 2.73 -7.58
C PRO A 48 10.08 1.67 -6.57
N GLN A 49 10.07 1.98 -5.27
CA GLN A 49 10.41 1.01 -4.22
C GLN A 49 9.40 -0.14 -4.14
N ALA A 50 8.10 0.17 -4.14
CA ALA A 50 7.04 -0.85 -4.15
C ALA A 50 7.14 -1.76 -5.39
N ARG A 51 7.49 -1.20 -6.55
CA ARG A 51 7.76 -1.97 -7.76
C ARG A 51 8.94 -2.92 -7.58
N ARG A 52 10.06 -2.45 -6.99
CA ARG A 52 11.22 -3.32 -6.71
C ARG A 52 10.86 -4.45 -5.75
N VAL A 53 10.02 -4.23 -4.76
CA VAL A 53 9.51 -5.31 -3.91
C VAL A 53 8.75 -6.35 -4.74
N ALA A 54 7.84 -5.92 -5.62
CA ALA A 54 7.07 -6.81 -6.49
C ALA A 54 7.94 -7.58 -7.48
N GLU A 55 9.09 -7.02 -7.90
CA GLU A 55 10.05 -7.65 -8.79
C GLU A 55 11.01 -8.61 -8.06
N THR A 56 11.27 -8.37 -6.77
CA THR A 56 12.24 -9.14 -5.96
C THR A 56 11.63 -10.40 -5.38
N PHE A 57 10.41 -10.35 -4.89
CA PHE A 57 9.73 -11.46 -4.23
C PHE A 57 8.69 -12.10 -5.15
N THR A 58 8.45 -13.40 -4.99
CA THR A 58 7.37 -14.06 -5.72
C THR A 58 6.01 -13.60 -5.22
N SER A 59 5.01 -13.59 -6.09
CA SER A 59 3.63 -13.23 -5.73
C SER A 59 2.98 -14.21 -4.74
N GLY A 60 3.57 -15.39 -4.57
CA GLY A 60 3.16 -16.37 -3.55
C GLY A 60 3.67 -16.01 -2.15
N GLU A 61 4.77 -15.27 -2.06
CA GLU A 61 5.40 -14.88 -0.80
C GLU A 61 4.98 -13.48 -0.35
N VAL A 62 5.02 -12.51 -1.26
CA VAL A 62 4.73 -11.10 -0.98
C VAL A 62 3.70 -10.56 -1.95
N ALA A 63 2.62 -10.02 -1.41
CA ALA A 63 1.66 -9.23 -2.16
C ALA A 63 2.01 -7.75 -2.02
N VAL A 64 2.05 -7.02 -3.14
CA VAL A 64 2.26 -5.57 -3.14
C VAL A 64 0.97 -4.89 -3.55
N LEU A 65 0.55 -3.90 -2.78
CA LEU A 65 -0.63 -3.08 -3.02
C LEU A 65 -0.27 -1.60 -2.95
N GLY A 66 -0.91 -0.80 -3.79
CA GLY A 66 -0.94 0.64 -3.65
C GLY A 66 -2.29 1.10 -3.10
N VAL A 67 -2.30 2.21 -2.37
CA VAL A 67 -3.51 2.92 -1.98
C VAL A 67 -3.32 4.40 -2.33
N HIS A 68 -4.08 4.88 -3.31
CA HIS A 68 -4.09 6.28 -3.71
C HIS A 68 -4.99 7.06 -2.76
N SER A 69 -4.38 7.66 -1.74
CA SER A 69 -5.06 8.36 -0.64
C SER A 69 -4.95 9.86 -0.83
N VAL A 70 -5.97 10.47 -1.42
CA VAL A 70 -5.99 11.91 -1.72
C VAL A 70 -6.54 12.68 -0.53
N PHE A 71 -5.73 13.55 0.08
CA PHE A 71 -6.12 14.43 1.18
C PHE A 71 -5.85 15.92 0.89
N GLU A 72 -5.26 16.21 -0.27
CA GLU A 72 -5.01 17.58 -0.76
C GLU A 72 -5.12 17.62 -2.29
N HIS A 73 -5.35 18.78 -2.89
CA HIS A 73 -5.46 18.95 -4.34
C HIS A 73 -6.42 17.96 -5.02
N HIS A 74 -7.59 17.73 -4.43
CA HIS A 74 -8.57 16.74 -4.90
C HIS A 74 -9.01 16.98 -6.35
N ASP A 75 -9.19 18.24 -6.74
CA ASP A 75 -9.56 18.67 -8.08
C ASP A 75 -8.54 18.30 -9.15
N GLN A 76 -7.26 18.16 -8.77
CA GLN A 76 -6.15 17.91 -9.69
C GLN A 76 -5.75 16.44 -9.75
N GLN A 77 -6.13 15.58 -8.81
CA GLN A 77 -5.64 14.21 -8.75
C GLN A 77 -6.70 13.13 -8.52
N SER A 78 -7.98 13.49 -8.48
CA SER A 78 -9.06 12.52 -8.25
C SER A 78 -9.58 11.85 -9.52
N ASP A 79 -9.10 12.26 -10.71
CA ASP A 79 -9.52 11.66 -11.97
C ASP A 79 -8.87 10.30 -12.22
N ARG A 80 -9.70 9.31 -12.56
CA ARG A 80 -9.25 7.93 -12.83
C ARG A 80 -8.27 7.85 -14.00
N ALA A 81 -8.52 8.59 -15.07
CA ALA A 81 -7.68 8.58 -16.26
C ALA A 81 -6.26 9.08 -15.97
N GLY A 82 -6.12 10.17 -15.22
CA GLY A 82 -4.83 10.69 -14.80
C GLY A 82 -4.08 9.74 -13.87
N LEU A 83 -4.79 9.08 -12.94
CA LEU A 83 -4.18 8.05 -12.09
C LEU A 83 -3.70 6.85 -12.91
N THR A 84 -4.52 6.35 -13.83
CA THR A 84 -4.16 5.24 -14.73
C THR A 84 -2.90 5.55 -15.53
N LYS A 85 -2.85 6.75 -16.12
CA LYS A 85 -1.68 7.22 -16.88
C LYS A 85 -0.44 7.30 -16.00
N TRP A 86 -0.54 7.91 -14.83
CA TRP A 86 0.57 8.06 -13.89
C TRP A 86 1.13 6.71 -13.44
N LEU A 87 0.28 5.74 -13.12
CA LEU A 87 0.70 4.40 -12.75
C LEU A 87 1.42 3.68 -13.90
N ALA A 88 0.91 3.81 -15.12
CA ALA A 88 1.53 3.23 -16.32
C ALA A 88 2.91 3.86 -16.61
N GLU A 89 3.04 5.17 -16.54
CA GLU A 89 4.30 5.90 -16.73
C GLU A 89 5.38 5.50 -15.71
N HIS A 90 4.97 5.10 -14.50
CA HIS A 90 5.89 4.62 -13.45
C HIS A 90 6.05 3.10 -13.42
N GLY A 91 5.52 2.38 -14.41
CA GLY A 91 5.63 0.92 -14.50
C GLY A 91 4.94 0.17 -13.37
N CYS A 92 3.92 0.76 -12.75
CA CYS A 92 3.15 0.12 -11.69
C CYS A 92 2.18 -0.90 -12.29
N ARG A 93 2.35 -2.17 -11.92
CA ARG A 93 1.50 -3.28 -12.38
C ARG A 93 0.74 -3.98 -11.25
N PHE A 94 1.10 -3.74 -10.01
CA PHE A 94 0.38 -4.28 -8.86
C PHE A 94 -0.96 -3.56 -8.65
N PRO A 95 -1.92 -4.18 -7.94
CA PRO A 95 -3.22 -3.56 -7.65
C PRO A 95 -3.10 -2.26 -6.88
N VAL A 96 -3.87 -1.26 -7.27
CA VAL A 96 -3.95 0.03 -6.60
C VAL A 96 -5.40 0.37 -6.29
N ALA A 97 -5.68 0.55 -5.00
CA ALA A 97 -6.96 1.03 -4.50
C ALA A 97 -7.06 2.56 -4.63
N VAL A 98 -8.23 3.07 -4.93
CA VAL A 98 -8.59 4.48 -4.75
C VAL A 98 -9.29 4.60 -3.42
N ASP A 99 -8.61 5.22 -2.45
CA ASP A 99 -9.09 5.33 -1.07
C ASP A 99 -10.42 6.09 -0.99
N ALA A 100 -11.36 5.56 -0.23
CA ALA A 100 -12.68 6.17 -0.08
C ALA A 100 -12.58 7.51 0.68
N PRO A 101 -13.25 8.58 0.19
CA PRO A 101 -13.27 9.85 0.90
C PRO A 101 -13.99 9.72 2.25
N SER A 102 -13.59 10.52 3.22
CA SER A 102 -14.30 10.68 4.49
C SER A 102 -15.24 11.88 4.43
N ALA A 103 -16.40 11.76 5.07
CA ALA A 103 -17.32 12.89 5.26
C ALA A 103 -16.86 13.83 6.39
N ASP A 104 -16.05 13.32 7.33
CA ASP A 104 -15.74 14.01 8.58
C ASP A 104 -14.36 14.67 8.57
N THR A 105 -13.46 14.22 7.70
CA THR A 105 -12.06 14.69 7.65
C THR A 105 -11.56 14.81 6.21
N THR A 106 -10.48 15.58 6.01
CA THR A 106 -9.78 15.65 4.72
C THR A 106 -9.01 14.37 4.39
N ALA A 107 -8.62 13.60 5.41
CA ALA A 107 -7.93 12.34 5.23
C ALA A 107 -8.93 11.23 4.82
N PRO A 108 -8.62 10.43 3.78
CA PRO A 108 -9.46 9.33 3.34
C PRO A 108 -9.59 8.22 4.40
N ARG A 109 -10.56 7.35 4.21
CA ARG A 109 -10.95 6.34 5.21
C ARG A 109 -9.88 5.31 5.50
N THR A 110 -9.26 4.74 4.47
CA THR A 110 -8.19 3.74 4.68
C THR A 110 -6.98 4.37 5.35
N MET A 111 -6.54 5.53 4.87
CA MET A 111 -5.45 6.29 5.47
C MET A 111 -5.69 6.54 6.96
N THR A 112 -6.91 6.96 7.32
CA THR A 112 -7.34 7.18 8.71
C THR A 112 -7.34 5.90 9.53
N ALA A 113 -7.91 4.80 8.98
CA ALA A 113 -7.97 3.50 9.65
C ALA A 113 -6.59 2.93 9.96
N PHE A 114 -5.61 3.14 9.07
CA PHE A 114 -4.21 2.76 9.26
C PHE A 114 -3.45 3.76 10.16
N ASN A 115 -4.09 4.84 10.59
CA ASN A 115 -3.51 5.91 11.41
C ASN A 115 -2.22 6.46 10.79
N LEU A 116 -2.29 6.88 9.53
CA LEU A 116 -1.17 7.44 8.78
C LEU A 116 -1.18 8.98 8.84
N GLN A 117 0.01 9.56 8.78
CA GLN A 117 0.21 11.02 8.89
C GLN A 117 0.26 11.72 7.53
N GLY A 118 0.52 10.98 6.46
CA GLY A 118 0.69 11.54 5.12
C GLY A 118 1.21 10.51 4.13
N THR A 119 1.58 11.00 2.96
CA THR A 119 2.19 10.21 1.88
C THR A 119 3.59 10.74 1.54
N PRO A 120 4.53 9.89 1.11
CA PRO A 120 4.37 8.45 1.05
C PRO A 120 4.37 7.81 2.45
N SER A 121 3.57 6.77 2.62
CA SER A 121 3.65 5.89 3.78
C SER A 121 3.73 4.45 3.34
N LEU A 122 4.48 3.64 4.08
CA LEU A 122 4.66 2.23 3.82
C LEU A 122 4.21 1.41 5.02
N VAL A 123 3.42 0.38 4.75
CA VAL A 123 2.92 -0.55 5.78
C VAL A 123 3.30 -1.97 5.39
N LEU A 124 3.82 -2.75 6.35
CA LEU A 124 3.96 -4.19 6.22
C LEU A 124 2.95 -4.90 7.10
N VAL A 125 2.27 -5.87 6.50
CA VAL A 125 1.33 -6.76 7.15
C VAL A 125 1.91 -8.18 7.10
N ASP A 126 1.92 -8.88 8.22
CA ASP A 126 2.46 -10.24 8.29
C ASP A 126 1.49 -11.28 7.71
N ARG A 127 1.97 -12.53 7.65
CA ARG A 127 1.24 -13.67 7.10
C ARG A 127 -0.05 -14.00 7.85
N LEU A 128 -0.17 -13.51 9.09
CA LEU A 128 -1.40 -13.61 9.91
C LEU A 128 -2.30 -12.37 9.77
N GLY A 129 -1.92 -11.39 8.93
CA GLY A 129 -2.66 -10.16 8.68
C GLY A 129 -2.52 -9.10 9.76
N ARG A 130 -1.48 -9.17 10.56
CA ARG A 130 -1.19 -8.17 11.60
C ARG A 130 -0.27 -7.10 11.02
N MET A 131 -0.56 -5.83 11.33
CA MET A 131 0.29 -4.71 10.95
C MET A 131 1.58 -4.73 11.79
N ARG A 132 2.73 -4.86 11.12
CA ARG A 132 4.03 -5.04 11.74
C ARG A 132 4.93 -3.81 11.60
N MET A 133 4.85 -3.13 10.48
CA MET A 133 5.60 -1.90 10.24
C MET A 133 4.66 -0.83 9.67
N ARG A 134 4.90 0.40 10.08
CA ARG A 134 4.25 1.59 9.54
C ARG A 134 5.28 2.72 9.54
N ARG A 135 5.61 3.21 8.36
CA ARG A 135 6.61 4.27 8.17
C ARG A 135 6.05 5.38 7.29
N PHE A 136 6.23 6.60 7.73
CA PHE A 136 5.99 7.81 6.94
C PHE A 136 7.33 8.28 6.35
N GLY A 137 7.33 8.64 5.08
CA GLY A 137 8.53 9.09 4.38
C GLY A 137 9.41 7.94 3.85
N PRO A 138 10.64 8.26 3.41
CA PRO A 138 11.54 7.30 2.79
C PRO A 138 11.98 6.18 3.74
N VAL A 139 12.08 4.97 3.20
CA VAL A 139 12.66 3.79 3.85
C VAL A 139 13.75 3.26 2.94
N SER A 140 14.89 2.83 3.46
CA SER A 140 15.93 2.23 2.62
C SER A 140 15.49 0.85 2.11
N ASP A 141 15.88 0.49 0.88
CA ASP A 141 15.59 -0.82 0.30
C ASP A 141 16.16 -1.96 1.15
N MET A 142 17.34 -1.74 1.73
CA MET A 142 18.00 -2.73 2.59
C MET A 142 17.18 -3.01 3.86
N MET A 143 16.69 -1.95 4.53
CA MET A 143 15.82 -2.10 5.70
C MET A 143 14.51 -2.79 5.33
N LEU A 144 13.87 -2.34 4.25
CA LEU A 144 12.60 -2.92 3.79
C LEU A 144 12.74 -4.40 3.44
N GLY A 145 13.78 -4.77 2.70
CA GLY A 145 14.07 -6.16 2.37
C GLY A 145 14.31 -7.03 3.59
N ALA A 146 15.08 -6.53 4.57
CA ALA A 146 15.33 -7.24 5.83
C ALA A 146 14.04 -7.47 6.64
N GLU A 147 13.18 -6.47 6.75
CA GLU A 147 11.88 -6.57 7.44
C GLU A 147 10.95 -7.57 6.74
N ILE A 148 10.85 -7.52 5.41
CA ILE A 148 10.06 -8.49 4.64
C ILE A 148 10.57 -9.91 4.88
N MET A 149 11.88 -10.14 4.79
CA MET A 149 12.48 -11.45 5.01
C MET A 149 12.25 -11.95 6.43
N ALA A 150 12.36 -11.08 7.44
CA ALA A 150 12.06 -11.44 8.82
C ALA A 150 10.61 -11.93 8.98
N LEU A 151 9.65 -11.25 8.34
CA LEU A 151 8.23 -11.63 8.37
C LEU A 151 7.96 -12.95 7.61
N LEU A 152 8.69 -13.20 6.53
CA LEU A 152 8.58 -14.45 5.76
C LEU A 152 9.11 -15.67 6.55
N LEU A 153 10.07 -15.46 7.43
CA LEU A 153 10.65 -16.51 8.27
C LEU A 153 9.82 -16.83 9.52
N GLU A 154 8.87 -15.96 9.88
CA GLU A 154 7.94 -16.24 10.99
C GLU A 154 6.95 -17.38 10.61
N PRO A 155 6.42 -18.13 11.58
CA PRO A 155 5.38 -19.13 11.31
C PRO A 155 4.15 -18.52 10.63
N ALA A 156 3.60 -19.25 9.66
CA ALA A 156 2.36 -18.83 8.96
C ALA A 156 1.09 -19.11 9.77
N THR A 157 1.22 -19.84 10.88
CA THR A 157 0.12 -20.20 11.80
C THR A 157 0.37 -19.58 13.16
N ALA A 158 -0.70 -19.11 13.81
CA ALA A 158 -0.63 -18.75 15.23
C ALA A 158 -0.32 -20.03 16.04
N ALA A 159 0.70 -19.93 16.89
CA ALA A 159 1.03 -20.99 17.82
C ALA A 159 -0.10 -21.18 18.85
#